data_ed86107a03c2dea52b56f518585fc4f0
#
_entry.id   ed86107a03c2dea52b56f518585fc4f0
#
_cell.length_a   1.000
_cell.length_b   1.000
_cell.length_c   1.000
_cell.angle_alpha   90.00
_cell.angle_beta   90.00
_cell.angle_gamma   90.00
#
_symmetry.space_group_name_H-M   'P 1'
#
loop_
_entity.id
_entity.type
_entity.pdbx_description
1 polymer ?
#
loop_
_entity_poly.entity_id
_entity_poly.type
_entity_poly.pdbx_seq_one_letter_code
_entity_poly.pdbx_strand_id
1 'polypeptide(L)'
;MREGEVASGLSDEERSRALEAPDLGRLAPGVLASVRALREEFWSGSAQVDLARKVPLSHLEGLAKAGLYGIFAPSSEGGLGLGYAEACALVEELASGCVASTFVWAQHLRLLNAMLSPEVPAAWRERLRGDVISGRCKGGAVLTGLMPGPVRLSAERVSGGWRLEGQAPWVSGWGTVDKLYVVARGPAQTTVSFLLEAQEQPGLRSAPLRLAALDATSTVRLFFEGLFVEDERVLGQARYEETAQASEGLRLNGSFALGLAKRCCLLVGPSALDAELAERRSQLDAATTAEMPAARAAACELAARAAHALVVTRGSSSALAGDVGERLCREAAVLLVFGSRPAIKRELLQRLAGAPG
;
A
#
# COMPACT_ATOMS: atom_id res chain seq x y z
N MET A 1 37.08 18.66 -26.81
CA MET A 1 35.89 17.88 -27.11
C MET A 1 34.74 18.62 -26.40
N ARG A 2 33.75 19.08 -27.14
CA ARG A 2 32.62 19.79 -26.61
C ARG A 2 31.75 18.77 -25.84
N GLU A 3 31.54 19.02 -24.54
CA GLU A 3 30.56 18.30 -23.77
C GLU A 3 29.21 18.44 -24.49
N GLY A 4 28.66 17.31 -24.94
CA GLY A 4 27.36 17.29 -25.58
C GLY A 4 26.32 17.68 -24.54
N GLU A 5 25.64 18.81 -24.76
CA GLU A 5 24.37 19.13 -24.13
C GLU A 5 23.46 17.92 -24.32
N VAL A 6 23.26 17.17 -23.26
CA VAL A 6 22.13 16.23 -23.15
C VAL A 6 20.90 17.14 -23.20
N ALA A 7 20.19 17.07 -24.31
CA ALA A 7 19.01 17.88 -24.57
C ALA A 7 18.07 17.78 -23.37
N SER A 8 17.83 18.93 -22.84
CA SER A 8 17.15 19.27 -21.64
C SER A 8 15.88 18.47 -21.38
N GLY A 9 15.85 17.97 -20.23
CA GLY A 9 14.65 17.77 -19.46
C GLY A 9 13.74 18.99 -19.44
N LEU A 10 12.62 18.78 -18.79
CA LEU A 10 11.62 19.79 -18.49
C LEU A 10 12.23 21.05 -17.86
N SER A 11 11.64 22.21 -18.10
CA SER A 11 11.93 23.43 -17.32
C SER A 11 11.64 23.17 -15.84
N ASP A 12 12.18 23.97 -14.95
CA ASP A 12 11.98 23.83 -13.50
C ASP A 12 10.47 23.80 -13.12
N GLU A 13 9.67 24.61 -13.81
CA GLU A 13 8.20 24.62 -13.59
C GLU A 13 7.54 23.37 -14.10
N GLU A 14 7.89 22.89 -15.29
CA GLU A 14 7.37 21.62 -15.84
C GLU A 14 7.82 20.43 -15.01
N ARG A 15 9.08 20.43 -14.54
CA ARG A 15 9.61 19.43 -13.64
C ARG A 15 8.84 19.39 -12.32
N SER A 16 8.59 20.56 -11.72
CA SER A 16 7.79 20.67 -10.49
C SER A 16 6.41 20.07 -10.68
N ARG A 17 5.74 20.37 -11.81
CA ARG A 17 4.43 19.77 -12.16
C ARG A 17 4.50 18.26 -12.38
N ALA A 18 5.55 17.77 -13.04
CA ALA A 18 5.73 16.34 -13.30
C ALA A 18 5.93 15.54 -12.01
N LEU A 19 6.64 16.11 -11.06
CA LEU A 19 6.92 15.49 -9.75
C LEU A 19 5.73 15.54 -8.79
N GLU A 20 4.76 16.42 -8.99
CA GLU A 20 3.59 16.52 -8.12
C GLU A 20 2.38 15.78 -8.70
N ALA A 21 1.70 15.00 -7.86
CA ALA A 21 0.45 14.37 -8.26
C ALA A 21 -0.66 15.44 -8.34
N PRO A 22 -1.34 15.62 -9.50
CA PRO A 22 -2.31 16.71 -9.70
C PRO A 22 -3.44 16.74 -8.68
N ASP A 23 -3.90 15.57 -8.24
CA ASP A 23 -5.02 15.45 -7.29
C ASP A 23 -4.68 15.95 -5.88
N LEU A 24 -3.41 16.11 -5.53
CA LEU A 24 -3.03 16.78 -4.28
C LEU A 24 -3.51 18.24 -4.24
N GLY A 25 -3.59 18.91 -5.38
CA GLY A 25 -4.10 20.29 -5.47
C GLY A 25 -5.60 20.42 -5.10
N ARG A 26 -6.33 19.32 -5.01
CA ARG A 26 -7.74 19.31 -4.57
C ARG A 26 -7.90 19.23 -3.05
N LEU A 27 -6.83 18.95 -2.32
CA LEU A 27 -6.85 18.90 -0.86
C LEU A 27 -7.02 20.31 -0.28
N ALA A 28 -7.74 20.41 0.84
CA ALA A 28 -7.77 21.66 1.60
C ALA A 28 -6.35 22.08 1.97
N PRO A 29 -6.00 23.38 1.91
CA PRO A 29 -4.63 23.85 2.10
C PRO A 29 -3.96 23.37 3.39
N GLY A 30 -4.72 23.31 4.49
CA GLY A 30 -4.21 22.80 5.78
C GLY A 30 -3.88 21.30 5.76
N VAL A 31 -4.69 20.49 5.05
CA VAL A 31 -4.44 19.05 4.87
C VAL A 31 -3.19 18.85 3.99
N LEU A 32 -3.10 19.58 2.88
CA LEU A 32 -1.94 19.51 1.99
C LEU A 32 -0.65 19.89 2.72
N ALA A 33 -0.66 20.96 3.52
CA ALA A 33 0.48 21.35 4.32
C ALA A 33 0.90 20.25 5.31
N SER A 34 -0.07 19.61 5.99
CA SER A 34 0.19 18.51 6.91
C SER A 34 0.76 17.29 6.20
N VAL A 35 0.25 16.94 5.03
CA VAL A 35 0.75 15.82 4.21
C VAL A 35 2.20 16.06 3.78
N ARG A 36 2.52 17.27 3.32
CA ARG A 36 3.90 17.63 2.94
C ARG A 36 4.86 17.61 4.14
N ALA A 37 4.42 18.09 5.30
CA ALA A 37 5.21 18.03 6.53
C ALA A 37 5.47 16.56 6.95
N LEU A 38 4.45 15.72 6.92
CA LEU A 38 4.59 14.27 7.20
C LEU A 38 5.52 13.57 6.20
N ARG A 39 5.45 13.90 4.92
CA ARG A 39 6.38 13.38 3.92
C ARG A 39 7.84 13.69 4.29
N GLU A 40 8.14 14.91 4.70
CA GLU A 40 9.50 15.30 5.09
C GLU A 40 9.93 14.65 6.43
N GLU A 41 9.03 14.54 7.39
CA GLU A 41 9.27 13.77 8.61
C GLU A 41 9.58 12.30 8.30
N PHE A 42 8.77 11.66 7.45
CA PHE A 42 8.97 10.29 7.01
C PHE A 42 10.30 10.12 6.28
N TRP A 43 10.64 11.06 5.42
CA TRP A 43 11.90 11.03 4.68
C TRP A 43 13.11 11.16 5.61
N SER A 44 13.11 12.13 6.51
CA SER A 44 14.22 12.36 7.44
C SER A 44 14.43 11.15 8.38
N GLY A 45 13.35 10.46 8.77
CA GLY A 45 13.39 9.27 9.60
C GLY A 45 13.59 7.94 8.85
N SER A 46 13.50 7.93 7.51
CA SER A 46 13.38 6.70 6.73
C SER A 46 14.56 5.73 6.86
N ALA A 47 15.79 6.23 6.98
CA ALA A 47 16.97 5.41 7.23
C ALA A 47 16.89 4.72 8.59
N GLN A 48 16.45 5.45 9.63
CA GLN A 48 16.27 4.88 10.96
C GLN A 48 15.14 3.84 11.00
N VAL A 49 14.06 4.07 10.25
CA VAL A 49 12.97 3.09 10.10
C VAL A 49 13.49 1.78 9.51
N ASP A 50 14.29 1.84 8.46
CA ASP A 50 14.89 0.66 7.82
C ASP A 50 15.80 -0.11 8.80
N LEU A 51 16.69 0.58 9.52
CA LEU A 51 17.60 0.00 10.50
C LEU A 51 16.88 -0.58 11.72
N ALA A 52 15.92 0.15 12.28
CA ALA A 52 15.16 -0.26 13.47
C ALA A 52 14.15 -1.37 13.17
N ARG A 53 13.83 -1.59 11.91
CA ARG A 53 12.83 -2.58 11.44
C ARG A 53 11.47 -2.43 12.09
N LYS A 54 11.11 -1.19 12.38
CA LYS A 54 9.84 -0.84 13.00
C LYS A 54 9.43 0.57 12.57
N VAL A 55 8.16 0.73 12.22
CA VAL A 55 7.56 2.05 11.99
C VAL A 55 7.41 2.78 13.34
N PRO A 56 7.93 4.01 13.48
CA PRO A 56 7.78 4.78 14.71
C PRO A 56 6.31 5.11 15.01
N LEU A 57 5.95 5.13 16.28
CA LEU A 57 4.61 5.57 16.70
C LEU A 57 4.33 7.02 16.28
N SER A 58 5.35 7.89 16.30
CA SER A 58 5.23 9.29 15.85
C SER A 58 4.69 9.41 14.42
N HIS A 59 5.11 8.53 13.50
CA HIS A 59 4.58 8.51 12.14
C HIS A 59 3.07 8.22 12.13
N LEU A 60 2.63 7.24 12.92
CA LEU A 60 1.21 6.86 13.00
C LEU A 60 0.36 7.92 13.71
N GLU A 61 0.90 8.54 14.75
CA GLU A 61 0.28 9.66 15.46
C GLU A 61 0.20 10.91 14.58
N GLY A 62 1.24 11.19 13.80
CA GLY A 62 1.25 12.27 12.81
C GLY A 62 0.14 12.10 11.76
N LEU A 63 -0.02 10.87 11.23
CA LEU A 63 -1.11 10.54 10.31
C LEU A 63 -2.50 10.73 10.96
N ALA A 64 -2.65 10.35 12.24
CA ALA A 64 -3.89 10.53 12.98
C ALA A 64 -4.20 12.03 13.20
N LYS A 65 -3.20 12.82 13.62
CA LYS A 65 -3.35 14.28 13.81
C LYS A 65 -3.72 15.00 12.52
N ALA A 66 -3.24 14.52 11.38
CA ALA A 66 -3.59 15.04 10.06
C ALA A 66 -4.96 14.54 9.53
N GLY A 67 -5.69 13.71 10.29
CA GLY A 67 -6.99 13.14 9.89
C GLY A 67 -6.90 12.06 8.82
N LEU A 68 -5.70 11.55 8.51
CA LEU A 68 -5.48 10.66 7.37
C LEU A 68 -6.02 9.24 7.58
N TYR A 69 -6.42 8.87 8.78
CA TYR A 69 -7.13 7.60 9.00
C TYR A 69 -8.58 7.65 8.50
N GLY A 70 -9.18 8.84 8.44
CA GLY A 70 -10.55 9.07 7.99
C GLY A 70 -10.67 9.61 6.57
N ILE A 71 -9.73 9.35 5.65
CA ILE A 71 -9.68 10.01 4.34
C ILE A 71 -10.98 9.90 3.53
N PHE A 72 -11.67 8.76 3.57
CA PHE A 72 -12.91 8.53 2.83
C PHE A 72 -14.18 8.89 3.62
N ALA A 73 -14.06 9.07 4.94
CA ALA A 73 -15.22 9.37 5.77
C ALA A 73 -15.70 10.80 5.54
N PRO A 74 -17.02 11.05 5.61
CA PRO A 74 -17.55 12.41 5.50
C PRO A 74 -16.94 13.36 6.54
N SER A 75 -16.82 14.64 6.19
CA SER A 75 -16.34 15.67 7.11
C SER A 75 -17.25 15.86 8.32
N SER A 76 -18.54 15.62 8.18
CA SER A 76 -19.52 15.59 9.28
C SER A 76 -19.24 14.52 10.35
N GLU A 77 -18.42 13.53 10.00
CA GLU A 77 -18.00 12.45 10.91
C GLU A 77 -16.52 12.57 11.33
N GLY A 78 -15.88 13.70 11.03
CA GLY A 78 -14.46 13.94 11.33
C GLY A 78 -13.48 13.37 10.28
N GLY A 79 -13.98 12.95 9.12
CA GLY A 79 -13.17 12.51 8.00
C GLY A 79 -12.81 13.64 7.03
N LEU A 80 -12.08 13.33 5.98
CA LEU A 80 -11.66 14.28 4.95
C LEU A 80 -12.55 14.29 3.70
N GLY A 81 -13.43 13.31 3.53
CA GLY A 81 -14.34 13.20 2.38
C GLY A 81 -13.66 13.08 1.03
N LEU A 82 -12.45 12.52 0.99
CA LEU A 82 -11.66 12.43 -0.23
C LEU A 82 -12.17 11.33 -1.16
N GLY A 83 -11.99 11.56 -2.45
CA GLY A 83 -12.20 10.54 -3.46
C GLY A 83 -10.98 9.59 -3.59
N TYR A 84 -11.14 8.61 -4.46
CA TYR A 84 -10.12 7.59 -4.66
C TYR A 84 -8.84 8.14 -5.34
N ALA A 85 -8.99 9.12 -6.25
CA ALA A 85 -7.87 9.77 -6.91
C ALA A 85 -6.98 10.53 -5.91
N GLU A 86 -7.59 11.31 -5.02
CA GLU A 86 -6.89 12.00 -3.94
C GLU A 86 -6.20 11.02 -2.98
N ALA A 87 -6.83 9.89 -2.66
CA ALA A 87 -6.23 8.84 -1.85
C ALA A 87 -4.98 8.23 -2.53
N CYS A 88 -5.03 8.00 -3.84
CA CYS A 88 -3.88 7.55 -4.61
C CYS A 88 -2.74 8.58 -4.58
N ALA A 89 -3.05 9.86 -4.75
CA ALA A 89 -2.09 10.95 -4.66
C ALA A 89 -1.46 11.07 -3.26
N LEU A 90 -2.25 10.89 -2.20
CA LEU A 90 -1.76 10.83 -0.81
C LEU A 90 -0.78 9.69 -0.58
N VAL A 91 -1.10 8.49 -1.08
CA VAL A 91 -0.20 7.33 -0.98
C VAL A 91 1.11 7.60 -1.72
N GLU A 92 1.05 8.17 -2.92
CA GLU A 92 2.25 8.56 -3.69
C GLU A 92 3.11 9.57 -2.91
N GLU A 93 2.49 10.62 -2.38
CA GLU A 93 3.19 11.67 -1.65
C GLU A 93 3.87 11.14 -0.40
N LEU A 94 3.15 10.41 0.45
CA LEU A 94 3.69 9.85 1.68
C LEU A 94 4.74 8.75 1.42
N ALA A 95 4.54 7.92 0.39
CA ALA A 95 5.50 6.88 0.00
C ALA A 95 6.82 7.48 -0.52
N SER A 96 6.80 8.70 -1.07
CA SER A 96 8.03 9.43 -1.40
C SER A 96 8.83 9.84 -0.16
N GLY A 97 8.22 9.84 1.01
CA GLY A 97 8.87 10.00 2.31
C GLY A 97 9.39 8.67 2.87
N CYS A 98 8.48 7.71 3.08
CA CYS A 98 8.83 6.38 3.59
C CYS A 98 7.80 5.35 3.14
N VAL A 99 8.21 4.40 2.29
CA VAL A 99 7.32 3.35 1.78
C VAL A 99 6.78 2.49 2.93
N ALA A 100 7.61 2.11 3.90
CA ALA A 100 7.19 1.25 5.01
C ALA A 100 6.10 1.89 5.88
N SER A 101 6.27 3.14 6.27
CA SER A 101 5.28 3.87 7.11
C SER A 101 3.96 4.07 6.36
N THR A 102 4.04 4.46 5.10
CA THR A 102 2.88 4.62 4.24
C THR A 102 2.15 3.30 4.03
N PHE A 103 2.90 2.20 3.88
CA PHE A 103 2.33 0.88 3.66
C PHE A 103 1.55 0.36 4.87
N VAL A 104 2.10 0.51 6.08
CA VAL A 104 1.41 0.11 7.32
C VAL A 104 0.12 0.92 7.49
N TRP A 105 0.16 2.23 7.28
CA TRP A 105 -1.04 3.06 7.32
C TRP A 105 -2.08 2.65 6.27
N ALA A 106 -1.67 2.38 5.04
CA ALA A 106 -2.61 2.07 3.95
C ALA A 106 -3.37 0.74 4.18
N GLN A 107 -2.86 -0.17 5.03
CA GLN A 107 -3.62 -1.38 5.41
C GLN A 107 -4.94 -1.02 6.11
N HIS A 108 -4.97 0.10 6.83
CA HIS A 108 -6.14 0.61 7.54
C HIS A 108 -7.31 0.92 6.59
N LEU A 109 -7.05 1.35 5.37
CA LEU A 109 -8.09 1.77 4.43
C LEU A 109 -9.12 0.67 4.13
N ARG A 110 -8.76 -0.60 4.28
CA ARG A 110 -9.73 -1.71 4.14
C ARG A 110 -10.73 -1.74 5.29
N LEU A 111 -10.29 -1.55 6.52
CA LEU A 111 -11.18 -1.48 7.67
C LEU A 111 -12.02 -0.20 7.62
N LEU A 112 -11.43 0.94 7.23
CA LEU A 112 -12.17 2.19 7.04
C LEU A 112 -13.32 2.00 6.04
N ASN A 113 -13.05 1.47 4.85
CA ASN A 113 -14.07 1.22 3.82
C ASN A 113 -15.16 0.27 4.33
N ALA A 114 -14.81 -0.76 5.10
CA ALA A 114 -15.78 -1.65 5.72
C ALA A 114 -16.69 -0.87 6.69
N MET A 115 -16.13 -0.04 7.56
CA MET A 115 -16.92 0.75 8.53
C MET A 115 -17.79 1.84 7.86
N LEU A 116 -17.47 2.25 6.66
CA LEU A 116 -18.28 3.18 5.85
C LEU A 116 -19.37 2.48 5.05
N SER A 117 -19.25 1.17 4.79
CA SER A 117 -20.22 0.42 4.01
C SER A 117 -21.52 0.18 4.79
N PRO A 118 -22.69 0.42 4.18
CA PRO A 118 -23.98 0.10 4.80
C PRO A 118 -24.21 -1.43 4.94
N GLU A 119 -23.47 -2.24 4.21
CA GLU A 119 -23.57 -3.72 4.25
C GLU A 119 -23.01 -4.33 5.53
N VAL A 120 -22.09 -3.63 6.19
CA VAL A 120 -21.54 -4.07 7.47
C VAL A 120 -22.60 -3.89 8.58
N PRO A 121 -22.77 -4.88 9.48
CA PRO A 121 -23.75 -4.81 10.57
C PRO A 121 -23.66 -3.49 11.35
N ALA A 122 -24.82 -2.86 11.59
CA ALA A 122 -24.92 -1.54 12.25
C ALA A 122 -24.19 -1.52 13.60
N ALA A 123 -24.30 -2.59 14.39
CA ALA A 123 -23.64 -2.71 15.68
C ALA A 123 -22.12 -2.49 15.63
N TRP A 124 -21.44 -2.99 14.57
CA TRP A 124 -20.02 -2.75 14.38
C TRP A 124 -19.73 -1.33 13.94
N ARG A 125 -20.53 -0.78 13.01
CA ARG A 125 -20.39 0.60 12.55
C ARG A 125 -20.56 1.59 13.72
N GLU A 126 -21.61 1.44 14.50
CA GLU A 126 -21.87 2.30 15.68
C GLU A 126 -20.74 2.21 16.72
N ARG A 127 -20.21 1.03 16.94
CA ARG A 127 -19.19 0.78 17.96
C ARG A 127 -17.79 1.25 17.56
N LEU A 128 -17.39 1.08 16.29
CA LEU A 128 -15.99 1.24 15.88
C LEU A 128 -15.74 2.38 14.90
N ARG A 129 -16.75 2.84 14.16
CA ARG A 129 -16.59 3.79 13.05
C ARG A 129 -15.83 5.04 13.47
N GLY A 130 -16.19 5.66 14.59
CA GLY A 130 -15.52 6.86 15.10
C GLY A 130 -14.06 6.63 15.49
N ASP A 131 -13.75 5.47 16.07
CA ASP A 131 -12.38 5.11 16.45
C ASP A 131 -11.52 4.77 15.22
N VAL A 132 -12.13 4.14 14.21
CA VAL A 132 -11.48 3.86 12.93
C VAL A 132 -11.20 5.17 12.18
N ILE A 133 -12.17 6.06 12.03
CA ILE A 133 -12.01 7.36 11.36
C ILE A 133 -10.91 8.21 12.03
N SER A 134 -10.84 8.22 13.34
CA SER A 134 -9.84 9.00 14.08
C SER A 134 -8.47 8.33 14.20
N GLY A 135 -8.33 7.06 13.81
CA GLY A 135 -7.09 6.29 13.98
C GLY A 135 -6.82 5.82 15.41
N ARG A 136 -7.79 5.95 16.33
CA ARG A 136 -7.71 5.30 17.65
C ARG A 136 -7.78 3.79 17.54
N CYS A 137 -8.56 3.25 16.60
CA CYS A 137 -8.55 1.85 16.21
C CYS A 137 -7.92 1.72 14.83
N LYS A 138 -6.74 1.14 14.74
CA LYS A 138 -5.97 0.94 13.50
C LYS A 138 -6.28 -0.43 12.91
N GLY A 139 -6.55 -0.46 11.60
CA GLY A 139 -6.85 -1.69 10.88
C GLY A 139 -5.64 -2.27 10.15
N GLY A 140 -5.53 -3.59 10.14
CA GLY A 140 -4.71 -4.36 9.22
C GLY A 140 -5.59 -5.11 8.21
N ALA A 141 -4.99 -5.62 7.13
CA ALA A 141 -5.70 -6.32 6.08
C ALA A 141 -5.13 -7.72 5.82
N VAL A 142 -6.01 -8.71 5.79
CA VAL A 142 -5.72 -10.10 5.41
C VAL A 142 -6.59 -10.46 4.21
N LEU A 143 -6.06 -10.25 3.00
CA LEU A 143 -6.80 -10.38 1.75
C LEU A 143 -6.55 -11.72 1.03
N THR A 144 -6.06 -12.73 1.74
CA THR A 144 -5.65 -14.02 1.18
C THR A 144 -6.79 -14.74 0.46
N GLY A 145 -8.03 -14.60 0.94
CA GLY A 145 -9.21 -15.17 0.29
C GLY A 145 -9.52 -14.57 -1.09
N LEU A 146 -8.98 -13.39 -1.41
CA LEU A 146 -9.14 -12.74 -2.73
C LEU A 146 -8.07 -13.17 -3.74
N MET A 147 -7.01 -13.84 -3.30
CA MET A 147 -5.91 -14.20 -4.19
C MET A 147 -6.32 -15.31 -5.16
N PRO A 148 -5.94 -15.20 -6.45
CA PRO A 148 -6.19 -16.26 -7.42
C PRO A 148 -5.35 -17.51 -7.11
N GLY A 149 -5.81 -18.64 -7.59
CA GLY A 149 -5.15 -19.93 -7.43
C GLY A 149 -5.68 -20.77 -6.26
N PRO A 150 -4.88 -21.69 -5.71
CA PRO A 150 -5.31 -22.56 -4.62
C PRO A 150 -5.77 -21.79 -3.38
N VAL A 151 -6.83 -22.27 -2.75
CA VAL A 151 -7.36 -21.70 -1.51
C VAL A 151 -6.32 -21.86 -0.40
N ARG A 152 -5.87 -20.74 0.14
CA ARG A 152 -4.86 -20.69 1.23
C ARG A 152 -5.47 -20.40 2.59
N LEU A 153 -6.62 -19.78 2.61
CA LEU A 153 -7.40 -19.47 3.81
C LEU A 153 -8.87 -19.72 3.48
N SER A 154 -9.46 -20.70 4.13
CA SER A 154 -10.86 -21.09 3.98
C SER A 154 -11.66 -20.72 5.21
N ALA A 155 -12.97 -20.57 5.01
CA ALA A 155 -13.96 -20.41 6.06
C ALA A 155 -15.07 -21.44 5.84
N GLU A 156 -15.29 -22.32 6.81
CA GLU A 156 -16.35 -23.32 6.83
C GLU A 156 -17.45 -22.87 7.78
N ARG A 157 -18.71 -23.02 7.35
CA ARG A 157 -19.86 -22.73 8.20
C ARG A 157 -20.01 -23.83 9.24
N VAL A 158 -20.09 -23.47 10.52
CA VAL A 158 -20.30 -24.36 11.64
C VAL A 158 -21.44 -23.83 12.53
N SER A 159 -21.86 -24.60 13.54
CA SER A 159 -22.89 -24.16 14.48
C SER A 159 -22.45 -22.89 15.22
N GLY A 160 -23.22 -21.81 15.12
CA GLY A 160 -22.98 -20.53 15.82
C GLY A 160 -21.90 -19.64 15.20
N GLY A 161 -21.31 -20.05 14.07
CA GLY A 161 -20.23 -19.21 13.48
C GLY A 161 -19.50 -19.88 12.32
N TRP A 162 -18.23 -19.61 12.24
CA TRP A 162 -17.35 -20.05 11.17
C TRP A 162 -16.06 -20.63 11.75
N ARG A 163 -15.51 -21.62 11.07
CA ARG A 163 -14.17 -22.17 11.32
C ARG A 163 -13.24 -21.71 10.22
N LEU A 164 -12.17 -21.03 10.58
CA LEU A 164 -11.13 -20.60 9.64
C LEU A 164 -9.96 -21.57 9.69
N GLU A 165 -9.49 -21.98 8.50
CA GLU A 165 -8.39 -22.94 8.36
C GLU A 165 -7.44 -22.47 7.25
N GLY A 166 -6.12 -22.59 7.50
CA GLY A 166 -5.09 -22.29 6.51
C GLY A 166 -4.10 -21.23 6.94
N GLN A 167 -3.58 -20.45 5.99
CA GLN A 167 -2.56 -19.46 6.28
C GLN A 167 -2.69 -18.21 5.41
N ALA A 168 -2.30 -17.07 5.99
CA ALA A 168 -2.11 -15.81 5.30
C ALA A 168 -0.61 -15.45 5.32
N PRO A 169 0.09 -15.54 4.18
CA PRO A 169 1.56 -15.47 4.15
C PRO A 169 2.13 -14.06 4.33
N TRP A 170 1.35 -13.02 4.14
CA TRP A 170 1.80 -11.62 4.12
C TRP A 170 0.81 -10.71 4.84
N VAL A 171 0.97 -10.55 6.15
CA VAL A 171 0.13 -9.67 6.97
C VAL A 171 1.02 -8.63 7.62
N SER A 172 0.88 -7.38 7.19
CA SER A 172 1.73 -6.28 7.64
C SER A 172 1.06 -5.45 8.75
N GLY A 173 1.88 -4.80 9.56
CA GLY A 173 1.43 -3.99 10.69
C GLY A 173 1.21 -4.79 11.98
N TRP A 174 1.66 -6.05 12.05
CA TRP A 174 1.49 -6.88 13.25
C TRP A 174 2.14 -6.23 14.47
N GLY A 175 1.40 -6.20 15.59
CA GLY A 175 1.82 -5.50 16.81
C GLY A 175 1.73 -3.97 16.73
N THR A 176 1.16 -3.43 15.65
CA THR A 176 0.93 -2.00 15.44
C THR A 176 -0.53 -1.68 15.16
N VAL A 177 -1.25 -2.60 14.51
CA VAL A 177 -2.69 -2.49 14.24
C VAL A 177 -3.49 -3.20 15.33
N ASP A 178 -4.72 -2.75 15.55
CA ASP A 178 -5.61 -3.24 16.63
C ASP A 178 -6.57 -4.31 16.12
N LYS A 179 -7.03 -4.18 14.89
CA LYS A 179 -8.01 -5.07 14.26
C LYS A 179 -7.53 -5.55 12.91
N LEU A 180 -7.96 -6.74 12.50
CA LEU A 180 -7.76 -7.28 11.17
C LEU A 180 -9.08 -7.36 10.41
N TYR A 181 -9.14 -6.76 9.23
CA TYR A 181 -10.12 -7.07 8.21
C TYR A 181 -9.64 -8.32 7.46
N VAL A 182 -10.28 -9.46 7.71
CA VAL A 182 -9.86 -10.75 7.18
C VAL A 182 -10.84 -11.22 6.13
N VAL A 183 -10.34 -11.59 4.94
CA VAL A 183 -11.14 -12.22 3.89
C VAL A 183 -10.67 -13.66 3.70
N ALA A 184 -11.58 -14.61 3.89
CA ALA A 184 -11.37 -16.03 3.65
C ALA A 184 -12.25 -16.52 2.50
N ARG A 185 -11.86 -17.63 1.87
CA ARG A 185 -12.67 -18.33 0.86
C ARG A 185 -13.74 -19.15 1.56
N GLY A 186 -15.01 -18.83 1.29
CA GLY A 186 -16.17 -19.57 1.77
C GLY A 186 -16.61 -20.67 0.82
N PRO A 187 -17.69 -21.38 1.15
CA PRO A 187 -18.30 -22.38 0.30
C PRO A 187 -18.91 -21.76 -0.97
N ALA A 188 -19.19 -22.58 -1.98
CA ALA A 188 -19.88 -22.17 -3.21
C ALA A 188 -19.29 -20.95 -3.92
N GLN A 189 -17.94 -20.86 -3.98
CA GLN A 189 -17.22 -19.74 -4.62
C GLN A 189 -17.59 -18.38 -4.03
N THR A 190 -17.76 -18.32 -2.71
CA THR A 190 -17.93 -17.07 -1.98
C THR A 190 -16.66 -16.63 -1.28
N THR A 191 -16.63 -15.38 -0.87
CA THR A 191 -15.70 -14.84 0.12
C THR A 191 -16.49 -14.39 1.34
N VAL A 192 -15.90 -14.57 2.51
CA VAL A 192 -16.47 -14.11 3.78
C VAL A 192 -15.46 -13.20 4.41
N SER A 193 -15.91 -12.01 4.82
CA SER A 193 -15.09 -11.03 5.53
C SER A 193 -15.41 -11.01 7.02
N PHE A 194 -14.35 -10.94 7.82
CA PHE A 194 -14.43 -11.01 9.29
C PHE A 194 -13.65 -9.86 9.92
N LEU A 195 -14.08 -9.48 11.12
CA LEU A 195 -13.34 -8.58 11.99
C LEU A 195 -12.71 -9.37 13.15
N LEU A 196 -11.38 -9.42 13.17
CA LEU A 196 -10.62 -10.11 14.21
C LEU A 196 -9.75 -9.15 15.02
N GLU A 197 -9.36 -9.55 16.24
CA GLU A 197 -8.29 -8.87 16.99
C GLU A 197 -6.94 -9.13 16.31
N ALA A 198 -6.07 -8.13 16.27
CA ALA A 198 -4.74 -8.27 15.69
C ALA A 198 -3.73 -8.81 16.73
N GLN A 199 -4.06 -9.95 17.33
CA GLN A 199 -3.25 -10.63 18.34
C GLN A 199 -3.39 -12.15 18.23
N GLU A 200 -2.41 -12.87 18.75
CA GLU A 200 -2.50 -14.33 18.87
C GLU A 200 -3.61 -14.74 19.83
N GLN A 201 -4.29 -15.81 19.50
CA GLN A 201 -5.37 -16.39 20.30
C GLN A 201 -5.52 -17.88 19.95
N PRO A 202 -6.29 -18.66 20.69
CA PRO A 202 -6.56 -20.06 20.33
C PRO A 202 -7.02 -20.19 18.89
N GLY A 203 -6.28 -20.96 18.07
CA GLY A 203 -6.52 -21.12 16.64
C GLY A 203 -5.96 -20.03 15.74
N LEU A 204 -5.26 -19.01 16.27
CA LEU A 204 -4.56 -17.99 15.49
C LEU A 204 -3.14 -17.77 16.02
N ARG A 205 -2.14 -18.11 15.21
CA ARG A 205 -0.72 -17.96 15.52
C ARG A 205 0.00 -17.13 14.45
N SER A 206 1.00 -16.38 14.85
CA SER A 206 1.85 -15.60 13.94
C SER A 206 3.27 -16.17 13.87
N ALA A 207 3.93 -15.94 12.72
CA ALA A 207 5.37 -16.15 12.57
C ALA A 207 5.96 -14.95 11.82
N PRO A 208 6.92 -14.24 12.41
CA PRO A 208 7.58 -13.11 11.77
C PRO A 208 8.27 -13.51 10.47
N LEU A 209 8.14 -12.66 9.45
CA LEU A 209 8.92 -12.76 8.21
C LEU A 209 10.08 -11.76 8.28
N ARG A 210 11.22 -12.19 7.74
CA ARG A 210 12.40 -11.33 7.59
C ARG A 210 12.47 -10.89 6.14
N LEU A 211 12.22 -9.61 5.91
CA LEU A 211 12.17 -9.05 4.58
C LEU A 211 13.51 -8.39 4.22
N ALA A 212 13.92 -8.52 2.96
CA ALA A 212 15.12 -7.87 2.44
C ALA A 212 15.01 -6.33 2.42
N ALA A 213 13.80 -5.81 2.31
CA ALA A 213 13.45 -4.40 2.48
C ALA A 213 12.04 -4.30 3.05
N LEU A 214 11.68 -3.12 3.57
CA LEU A 214 10.38 -2.87 4.22
C LEU A 214 10.14 -3.78 5.45
N ASP A 215 11.20 -4.32 6.07
CA ASP A 215 11.10 -5.17 7.26
C ASP A 215 10.43 -4.42 8.44
N ALA A 216 10.51 -3.09 8.44
CA ALA A 216 9.82 -2.21 9.38
C ALA A 216 8.27 -2.31 9.32
N THR A 217 7.71 -2.89 8.27
CA THR A 217 6.26 -3.15 8.19
C THR A 217 5.78 -4.21 9.16
N SER A 218 6.68 -4.86 9.91
CA SER A 218 6.36 -5.93 10.87
C SER A 218 5.44 -6.99 10.23
N THR A 219 5.83 -7.45 9.04
CA THR A 219 5.05 -8.43 8.29
C THR A 219 5.22 -9.83 8.88
N VAL A 220 4.11 -10.51 9.06
CA VAL A 220 4.06 -11.88 9.59
C VAL A 220 3.31 -12.82 8.64
N ARG A 221 3.53 -14.11 8.83
CA ARG A 221 2.62 -15.16 8.37
C ARG A 221 1.65 -15.48 9.49
N LEU A 222 0.34 -15.48 9.20
CA LEU A 222 -0.67 -15.96 10.12
C LEU A 222 -1.07 -17.39 9.77
N PHE A 223 -1.23 -18.21 10.79
CA PHE A 223 -1.76 -19.57 10.72
C PHE A 223 -3.12 -19.60 11.41
N PHE A 224 -4.12 -20.05 10.68
CA PHE A 224 -5.48 -20.28 11.15
C PHE A 224 -5.63 -21.79 11.34
N GLU A 225 -5.69 -22.24 12.56
CA GLU A 225 -5.66 -23.64 12.97
C GLU A 225 -6.99 -23.98 13.63
N GLY A 226 -8.06 -23.99 12.82
CA GLY A 226 -9.43 -24.20 13.31
C GLY A 226 -9.99 -23.01 14.09
N LEU A 227 -9.54 -21.78 13.82
CA LEU A 227 -10.02 -20.60 14.51
C LEU A 227 -11.55 -20.48 14.40
N PHE A 228 -12.25 -20.57 15.54
CA PHE A 228 -13.69 -20.30 15.60
C PHE A 228 -13.96 -18.80 15.62
N VAL A 229 -14.85 -18.35 14.75
CA VAL A 229 -15.28 -16.94 14.65
C VAL A 229 -16.80 -16.89 14.68
N GLU A 230 -17.34 -16.22 15.70
CA GLU A 230 -18.77 -16.03 15.89
C GLU A 230 -19.41 -15.27 14.73
N ASP A 231 -20.70 -15.51 14.46
CA ASP A 231 -21.46 -14.85 13.40
C ASP A 231 -21.46 -13.34 13.51
N GLU A 232 -21.44 -12.81 14.71
CA GLU A 232 -21.40 -11.38 14.98
C GLU A 232 -20.15 -10.69 14.41
N ARG A 233 -19.06 -11.44 14.21
CA ARG A 233 -17.80 -10.91 13.65
C ARG A 233 -17.74 -10.95 12.12
N VAL A 234 -18.79 -11.42 11.47
CA VAL A 234 -18.92 -11.38 10.00
C VAL A 234 -19.25 -9.95 9.58
N LEU A 235 -18.45 -9.40 8.70
CA LEU A 235 -18.66 -8.06 8.13
C LEU A 235 -19.43 -8.12 6.80
N GLY A 236 -19.36 -9.24 6.08
CA GLY A 236 -20.08 -9.42 4.82
C GLY A 236 -19.67 -10.70 4.08
N GLN A 237 -20.45 -11.01 3.06
CA GLN A 237 -20.20 -12.11 2.14
C GLN A 237 -20.42 -11.60 0.70
N ALA A 238 -19.61 -12.08 -0.24
CA ALA A 238 -19.71 -11.74 -1.66
C ALA A 238 -19.32 -12.91 -2.54
N ARG A 239 -19.65 -12.85 -3.83
CA ARG A 239 -19.13 -13.81 -4.80
C ARG A 239 -17.64 -13.56 -5.02
N TYR A 240 -16.87 -14.64 -5.09
CA TYR A 240 -15.42 -14.54 -5.28
C TYR A 240 -15.04 -13.80 -6.57
N GLU A 241 -15.74 -14.09 -7.67
CA GLU A 241 -15.47 -13.45 -8.96
C GLU A 241 -15.63 -11.93 -8.93
N GLU A 242 -16.65 -11.44 -8.24
CA GLU A 242 -16.92 -10.01 -8.09
C GLU A 242 -15.79 -9.29 -7.31
N THR A 243 -15.30 -9.92 -6.25
CA THR A 243 -14.26 -9.36 -5.40
C THR A 243 -12.85 -9.52 -5.96
N ALA A 244 -12.58 -10.61 -6.67
CA ALA A 244 -11.26 -10.89 -7.26
C ALA A 244 -10.95 -10.01 -8.48
N GLN A 245 -11.96 -9.53 -9.20
CA GLN A 245 -11.81 -8.68 -10.37
C GLN A 245 -11.60 -7.19 -10.04
N ALA A 246 -11.82 -6.77 -8.80
CA ALA A 246 -11.66 -5.38 -8.40
C ALA A 246 -10.23 -4.88 -8.69
N SER A 247 -10.10 -3.92 -9.59
CA SER A 247 -8.83 -3.32 -10.02
C SER A 247 -8.39 -2.13 -9.15
N GLU A 248 -9.31 -1.55 -8.40
CA GLU A 248 -9.05 -0.34 -7.58
C GLU A 248 -7.83 -0.50 -6.67
N GLY A 249 -7.71 -1.63 -5.96
CA GLY A 249 -6.53 -1.90 -5.13
C GLY A 249 -5.21 -1.91 -5.90
N LEU A 250 -5.23 -2.23 -7.20
CA LEU A 250 -4.02 -2.24 -8.03
C LEU A 250 -3.56 -0.83 -8.38
N ARG A 251 -4.49 0.11 -8.64
CA ARG A 251 -4.15 1.52 -8.86
C ARG A 251 -3.49 2.12 -7.62
N LEU A 252 -4.09 1.96 -6.45
CA LEU A 252 -3.52 2.46 -5.19
C LEU A 252 -2.14 1.83 -4.90
N ASN A 253 -1.98 0.53 -5.17
CA ASN A 253 -0.67 -0.13 -5.05
C ASN A 253 0.37 0.46 -6.02
N GLY A 254 -0.04 0.97 -7.18
CA GLY A 254 0.81 1.70 -8.12
C GLY A 254 1.40 2.97 -7.53
N SER A 255 0.66 3.65 -6.65
CA SER A 255 1.11 4.88 -6.01
C SER A 255 2.36 4.70 -5.14
N PHE A 256 2.57 3.52 -4.53
CA PHE A 256 3.82 3.24 -3.81
C PHE A 256 5.04 3.27 -4.73
N ALA A 257 4.91 2.68 -5.93
CA ALA A 257 5.98 2.69 -6.92
C ALA A 257 6.24 4.10 -7.46
N LEU A 258 5.19 4.87 -7.74
CA LEU A 258 5.32 6.27 -8.14
C LEU A 258 5.98 7.12 -7.05
N GLY A 259 5.61 6.93 -5.78
CA GLY A 259 6.19 7.64 -4.65
C GLY A 259 7.69 7.37 -4.50
N LEU A 260 8.10 6.11 -4.60
CA LEU A 260 9.52 5.75 -4.57
C LEU A 260 10.26 6.34 -5.80
N ALA A 261 9.69 6.23 -7.00
CA ALA A 261 10.25 6.82 -8.21
C ALA A 261 10.40 8.33 -8.08
N LYS A 262 9.37 9.03 -7.57
CA LYS A 262 9.42 10.47 -7.26
C LYS A 262 10.59 10.82 -6.36
N ARG A 263 10.81 10.07 -5.27
CA ARG A 263 11.95 10.32 -4.38
C ARG A 263 13.28 10.12 -5.10
N CYS A 264 13.41 9.09 -5.93
CA CYS A 264 14.60 8.88 -6.73
C CYS A 264 14.82 10.03 -7.73
N CYS A 265 13.80 10.49 -8.45
CA CYS A 265 13.87 11.64 -9.35
C CYS A 265 14.35 12.91 -8.64
N LEU A 266 13.83 13.18 -7.42
CA LEU A 266 14.29 14.32 -6.60
C LEU A 266 15.78 14.24 -6.25
N LEU A 267 16.31 13.04 -6.01
CA LEU A 267 17.70 12.81 -5.62
C LEU A 267 18.66 12.72 -6.80
N VAL A 268 18.21 12.21 -7.94
CA VAL A 268 18.99 12.13 -9.20
C VAL A 268 19.17 13.54 -9.80
N GLY A 269 18.17 14.40 -9.66
CA GLY A 269 18.13 15.69 -10.34
C GLY A 269 17.33 15.65 -11.65
N PRO A 270 17.29 16.77 -12.41
CA PRO A 270 16.54 16.87 -13.65
C PRO A 270 16.94 15.79 -14.66
N SER A 271 15.95 15.03 -15.16
CA SER A 271 16.17 13.90 -16.07
C SER A 271 14.90 13.53 -16.82
N ALA A 272 15.02 12.66 -17.83
CA ALA A 272 13.87 12.10 -18.53
C ALA A 272 12.92 11.29 -17.62
N LEU A 273 13.39 10.84 -16.45
CA LEU A 273 12.57 10.13 -15.48
C LEU A 273 11.44 11.01 -14.92
N ASP A 274 11.63 12.33 -14.86
CA ASP A 274 10.63 13.26 -14.34
C ASP A 274 9.37 13.28 -15.24
N ALA A 275 9.55 13.39 -16.55
CA ALA A 275 8.46 13.32 -17.53
C ALA A 275 7.80 11.94 -17.54
N GLU A 276 8.60 10.87 -17.46
CA GLU A 276 8.11 9.51 -17.44
C GLU A 276 7.29 9.22 -16.16
N LEU A 277 7.66 9.78 -15.02
CA LEU A 277 6.87 9.67 -13.77
C LEU A 277 5.44 10.21 -13.97
N ALA A 278 5.31 11.40 -14.58
CA ALA A 278 4.01 11.98 -14.88
C ALA A 278 3.21 11.12 -15.87
N GLU A 279 3.88 10.58 -16.89
CA GLU A 279 3.26 9.67 -17.86
C GLU A 279 2.74 8.38 -17.20
N ARG A 280 3.55 7.72 -16.36
CA ARG A 280 3.13 6.48 -15.67
C ARG A 280 1.99 6.73 -14.68
N ARG A 281 1.96 7.89 -14.03
CA ARG A 281 0.81 8.31 -13.20
C ARG A 281 -0.45 8.42 -14.05
N SER A 282 -0.39 9.15 -15.15
CA SER A 282 -1.51 9.31 -16.09
C SER A 282 -2.00 7.97 -16.65
N GLN A 283 -1.09 7.07 -16.99
CA GLN A 283 -1.44 5.71 -17.46
C GLN A 283 -2.17 4.90 -16.38
N LEU A 284 -1.74 4.97 -15.13
CA LEU A 284 -2.42 4.30 -14.01
C LEU A 284 -3.81 4.90 -13.75
N ASP A 285 -3.98 6.22 -13.92
CA ASP A 285 -5.26 6.90 -13.69
C ASP A 285 -6.27 6.59 -14.80
N ALA A 286 -5.80 6.45 -16.03
CA ALA A 286 -6.64 6.19 -17.20
C ALA A 286 -6.89 4.69 -17.44
N ALA A 287 -6.14 3.80 -16.80
CA ALA A 287 -6.17 2.38 -17.11
C ALA A 287 -7.52 1.72 -16.79
N THR A 288 -8.09 1.05 -17.76
CA THR A 288 -9.22 0.14 -17.59
C THR A 288 -8.81 -1.08 -16.75
N THR A 289 -9.76 -1.88 -16.30
CA THR A 289 -9.48 -3.13 -15.57
C THR A 289 -8.54 -4.06 -16.34
N ALA A 290 -8.67 -4.12 -17.67
CA ALA A 290 -7.83 -4.95 -18.53
C ALA A 290 -6.39 -4.40 -18.66
N GLU A 291 -6.23 -3.09 -18.70
CA GLU A 291 -4.94 -2.39 -18.86
C GLU A 291 -4.19 -2.19 -17.53
N MET A 292 -4.88 -2.25 -16.41
CA MET A 292 -4.32 -2.02 -15.08
C MET A 292 -3.08 -2.88 -14.77
N PRO A 293 -3.00 -4.17 -15.12
CA PRO A 293 -1.79 -4.96 -14.91
C PRO A 293 -0.56 -4.39 -15.62
N ALA A 294 -0.69 -3.94 -16.87
CA ALA A 294 0.39 -3.36 -17.65
C ALA A 294 0.81 -1.98 -17.10
N ALA A 295 -0.15 -1.11 -16.77
CA ALA A 295 0.12 0.19 -16.15
C ALA A 295 0.81 0.02 -14.78
N ARG A 296 0.36 -0.92 -13.97
CA ARG A 296 0.96 -1.25 -12.67
C ARG A 296 2.40 -1.77 -12.82
N ALA A 297 2.64 -2.64 -13.81
CA ALA A 297 3.97 -3.15 -14.10
C ALA A 297 4.92 -2.04 -14.56
N ALA A 298 4.46 -1.14 -15.42
CA ALA A 298 5.23 0.00 -15.90
C ALA A 298 5.64 0.96 -14.76
N ALA A 299 4.75 1.24 -13.81
CA ALA A 299 5.09 2.05 -12.64
C ALA A 299 6.15 1.39 -11.75
N CYS A 300 6.08 0.06 -11.56
CA CYS A 300 7.10 -0.67 -10.79
C CYS A 300 8.45 -0.72 -11.50
N GLU A 301 8.45 -0.91 -12.81
CA GLU A 301 9.66 -0.91 -13.63
C GLU A 301 10.33 0.47 -13.60
N LEU A 302 9.54 1.57 -13.71
CA LEU A 302 10.07 2.91 -13.55
C LEU A 302 10.73 3.10 -12.17
N ALA A 303 10.07 2.67 -11.10
CA ALA A 303 10.63 2.76 -9.75
C ALA A 303 11.98 2.03 -9.63
N ALA A 304 12.10 0.84 -10.21
CA ALA A 304 13.34 0.09 -10.23
C ALA A 304 14.44 0.82 -11.03
N ARG A 305 14.14 1.33 -12.23
CA ARG A 305 15.10 2.09 -13.03
C ARG A 305 15.54 3.39 -12.35
N ALA A 306 14.61 4.14 -11.77
CA ALA A 306 14.91 5.37 -11.04
C ALA A 306 15.81 5.10 -9.83
N ALA A 307 15.59 4.01 -9.09
CA ALA A 307 16.45 3.62 -7.98
C ALA A 307 17.87 3.23 -8.47
N HIS A 308 17.99 2.50 -9.59
CA HIS A 308 19.30 2.19 -10.17
C HIS A 308 20.01 3.42 -10.72
N ALA A 309 19.28 4.37 -11.33
CA ALA A 309 19.85 5.65 -11.75
C ALA A 309 20.43 6.41 -10.55
N LEU A 310 19.72 6.39 -9.40
CA LEU A 310 20.22 6.99 -8.16
C LEU A 310 21.51 6.32 -7.67
N VAL A 311 21.60 4.97 -7.71
CA VAL A 311 22.83 4.25 -7.37
C VAL A 311 24.01 4.74 -8.21
N VAL A 312 23.83 4.88 -9.53
CA VAL A 312 24.86 5.38 -10.44
C VAL A 312 25.23 6.83 -10.12
N THR A 313 24.25 7.68 -9.89
CA THR A 313 24.45 9.11 -9.55
C THR A 313 25.26 9.27 -8.26
N ARG A 314 25.02 8.43 -7.24
CA ARG A 314 25.72 8.46 -5.97
C ARG A 314 27.09 7.79 -6.00
N GLY A 315 27.33 6.94 -7.00
CA GLY A 315 28.59 6.21 -7.18
C GLY A 315 28.82 5.16 -6.10
N SER A 316 30.10 4.93 -5.73
CA SER A 316 30.52 3.84 -4.84
C SER A 316 29.93 3.89 -3.43
N SER A 317 29.46 5.05 -2.95
CA SER A 317 28.78 5.14 -1.65
C SER A 317 27.53 4.26 -1.58
N SER A 318 26.85 4.03 -2.71
CA SER A 318 25.69 3.16 -2.80
C SER A 318 25.99 1.66 -2.61
N ALA A 319 27.27 1.28 -2.55
CA ALA A 319 27.67 -0.07 -2.15
C ALA A 319 27.71 -0.28 -0.64
N LEU A 320 27.57 0.80 0.15
CA LEU A 320 27.58 0.72 1.60
C LEU A 320 26.17 0.40 2.13
N ALA A 321 26.07 -0.54 3.06
CA ALA A 321 24.83 -0.84 3.73
C ALA A 321 24.30 0.40 4.46
N GLY A 322 23.00 0.72 4.23
CA GLY A 322 22.35 1.88 4.81
C GLY A 322 22.49 3.17 3.97
N ASP A 323 23.21 3.15 2.84
CA ASP A 323 23.17 4.26 1.89
C ASP A 323 21.76 4.37 1.29
N VAL A 324 21.37 5.61 0.98
CA VAL A 324 20.03 5.88 0.45
C VAL A 324 19.79 5.20 -0.91
N GLY A 325 20.81 5.12 -1.78
CA GLY A 325 20.70 4.45 -3.08
C GLY A 325 20.51 2.94 -2.90
N GLU A 326 21.31 2.32 -2.03
CA GLU A 326 21.18 0.90 -1.66
C GLU A 326 19.78 0.58 -1.11
N ARG A 327 19.31 1.39 -0.14
CA ARG A 327 17.98 1.20 0.48
C ARG A 327 16.85 1.32 -0.54
N LEU A 328 16.82 2.38 -1.35
CA LEU A 328 15.76 2.59 -2.32
C LEU A 328 15.76 1.51 -3.42
N CYS A 329 16.92 0.94 -3.79
CA CYS A 329 16.99 -0.22 -4.67
C CYS A 329 16.35 -1.47 -4.05
N ARG A 330 16.62 -1.75 -2.77
CA ARG A 330 15.95 -2.88 -2.07
C ARG A 330 14.44 -2.68 -1.99
N GLU A 331 13.99 -1.48 -1.64
CA GLU A 331 12.57 -1.13 -1.59
C GLU A 331 11.91 -1.27 -2.97
N ALA A 332 12.54 -0.79 -4.05
CA ALA A 332 12.05 -0.93 -5.41
C ALA A 332 11.92 -2.40 -5.83
N ALA A 333 12.88 -3.25 -5.46
CA ALA A 333 12.81 -4.69 -5.73
C ALA A 333 11.60 -5.36 -5.05
N VAL A 334 11.25 -4.97 -3.83
CA VAL A 334 10.03 -5.46 -3.17
C VAL A 334 8.77 -4.98 -3.89
N LEU A 335 8.75 -3.75 -4.41
CA LEU A 335 7.60 -3.22 -5.13
C LEU A 335 7.31 -3.95 -6.46
N LEU A 336 8.31 -4.59 -7.08
CA LEU A 336 8.11 -5.46 -8.25
C LEU A 336 7.24 -6.69 -7.94
N VAL A 337 7.30 -7.19 -6.72
CA VAL A 337 6.58 -8.42 -6.32
C VAL A 337 5.41 -8.15 -5.38
N PHE A 338 5.29 -6.94 -4.86
CA PHE A 338 4.25 -6.52 -3.94
C PHE A 338 2.87 -6.48 -4.61
N GLY A 339 1.87 -7.13 -4.01
CA GLY A 339 0.51 -7.18 -4.54
C GLY A 339 0.43 -7.76 -5.96
N SER A 340 1.44 -8.53 -6.37
CA SER A 340 1.56 -9.07 -7.72
C SER A 340 0.48 -10.11 -8.00
N ARG A 341 -0.08 -10.04 -9.21
CA ARG A 341 -0.99 -11.03 -9.79
C ARG A 341 -0.33 -11.67 -11.01
N PRO A 342 -0.79 -12.84 -11.47
CA PRO A 342 -0.18 -13.49 -12.64
C PRO A 342 -0.03 -12.58 -13.86
N ALA A 343 -1.04 -11.74 -14.14
CA ALA A 343 -0.99 -10.77 -15.23
C ALA A 343 0.12 -9.72 -15.04
N ILE A 344 0.25 -9.14 -13.83
CA ILE A 344 1.31 -8.17 -13.52
C ILE A 344 2.69 -8.81 -13.64
N LYS A 345 2.85 -10.05 -13.14
CA LYS A 345 4.10 -10.79 -13.23
C LYS A 345 4.52 -11.00 -14.70
N ARG A 346 3.60 -11.37 -15.56
CA ARG A 346 3.84 -11.54 -17.00
C ARG A 346 4.32 -10.24 -17.63
N GLU A 347 3.62 -9.14 -17.39
CA GLU A 347 4.00 -7.80 -17.89
C GLU A 347 5.39 -7.36 -17.40
N LEU A 348 5.71 -7.61 -16.12
CA LEU A 348 7.04 -7.31 -15.57
C LEU A 348 8.14 -8.16 -16.23
N LEU A 349 7.92 -9.46 -16.42
CA LEU A 349 8.89 -10.33 -17.07
C LEU A 349 9.11 -9.92 -18.53
N GLN A 350 8.07 -9.53 -19.25
CA GLN A 350 8.19 -8.99 -20.60
C GLN A 350 9.04 -7.72 -20.63
N ARG A 351 8.82 -6.78 -19.72
CA ARG A 351 9.56 -5.52 -19.62
C ARG A 351 11.03 -5.70 -19.20
N LEU A 352 11.26 -6.54 -18.21
CA LEU A 352 12.59 -6.70 -17.59
C LEU A 352 13.48 -7.70 -18.31
N ALA A 353 12.90 -8.72 -18.94
CA ALA A 353 13.65 -9.83 -19.54
C ALA A 353 13.34 -10.09 -21.03
N GLY A 354 12.43 -9.31 -21.63
CA GLY A 354 11.99 -9.57 -23.01
C GLY A 354 11.30 -10.94 -23.17
N ALA A 355 10.80 -11.52 -22.08
CA ALA A 355 10.17 -12.84 -22.14
C ALA A 355 8.87 -12.78 -22.98
N PRO A 356 8.60 -13.79 -23.83
CA PRO A 356 7.32 -13.86 -24.52
C PRO A 356 6.17 -13.92 -23.53
N GLY A 357 5.08 -13.20 -23.83
CA GLY A 357 3.91 -13.03 -22.98
C GLY A 357 3.07 -14.31 -22.79
#